data_5e85ce64bb5a898792faa2275c6cad3e
#
_entry.id   5e85ce64bb5a898792faa2275c6cad3e
#
_cell.length_a   1.000
_cell.length_b   1.000
_cell.length_c   1.000
_cell.angle_alpha   90.00
_cell.angle_beta   90.00
_cell.angle_gamma   90.00
#
_symmetry.space_group_name_H-M   'P 1'
#
loop_
_entity.id
_entity.type
_entity.pdbx_description
1 polymer ?
#
loop_
_entity_poly.entity_id
_entity_poly.type
_entity_poly.pdbx_seq_one_letter_code
_entity_poly.pdbx_strand_id
1 'polypeptide(L)'
;MLTSMPYLLRITAAIALVAAPSATSPVSSGDWDARGDLVLSPADALSALDSLPPDAPAAASWSEGGARTGWFGEAWEDVDGDGCDTRNEILARDLTDVDYSRAEGVQDRGQGVGQGASSCPDATVWFGTLRDPYTGSTIAFQRGKGTSEAVQIDHVIPLNYLYAHGAWAWDDRTRLLVANDPLNLLAVDGKANQDKSACGPATCPAGSSETDSWDTETGRGWWPPDDSYQCAYAARFVSVASAYELGLPQADVDALRAVLSDCAAGGDGAPSALERVTGTAYSTAEALHGNPVYRLVALVGLALIGSGLAARGRRALSAGHRAGRSGMSRRR
;
A
#
# COMPACT_ATOMS: atom_id res chain seq x y z
N MET A 1 -13.13 7.68 57.69
CA MET A 1 -12.52 6.77 56.71
C MET A 1 -13.26 6.98 55.39
N LEU A 2 -12.66 7.81 54.54
CA LEU A 2 -13.20 8.14 53.21
C LEU A 2 -12.29 7.45 52.19
N THR A 3 -12.82 6.41 51.56
CA THR A 3 -12.16 5.66 50.46
C THR A 3 -12.37 6.41 49.16
N SER A 4 -11.32 7.00 48.60
CA SER A 4 -11.28 7.61 47.28
C SER A 4 -11.26 6.51 46.20
N MET A 5 -12.28 6.47 45.36
CA MET A 5 -12.30 5.71 44.11
C MET A 5 -11.53 6.49 43.05
N PRO A 6 -10.60 5.88 42.30
CA PRO A 6 -10.00 6.53 41.16
C PRO A 6 -11.00 6.52 39.98
N TYR A 7 -11.29 7.70 39.44
CA TYR A 7 -11.99 7.87 38.18
C TYR A 7 -11.11 7.31 37.04
N LEU A 8 -11.48 6.17 36.51
CA LEU A 8 -10.97 5.66 35.24
C LEU A 8 -11.56 6.51 34.11
N LEU A 9 -10.78 7.46 33.63
CA LEU A 9 -11.09 8.24 32.43
C LEU A 9 -11.04 7.26 31.23
N ARG A 10 -12.20 6.78 30.79
CA ARG A 10 -12.31 6.06 29.52
C ARG A 10 -12.15 7.08 28.42
N ILE A 11 -10.97 7.16 27.83
CA ILE A 11 -10.75 7.83 26.57
C ILE A 11 -11.38 6.91 25.51
N THR A 12 -12.62 7.19 25.13
CA THR A 12 -13.20 6.65 23.90
C THR A 12 -12.54 7.41 22.77
N ALA A 13 -11.50 6.82 22.17
CA ALA A 13 -11.02 7.27 20.87
C ALA A 13 -12.19 7.12 19.89
N ALA A 14 -12.75 8.23 19.45
CA ALA A 14 -13.70 8.24 18.36
C ALA A 14 -12.90 7.92 17.09
N ILE A 15 -12.94 6.65 16.67
CA ILE A 15 -12.47 6.27 15.33
C ILE A 15 -13.41 6.99 14.37
N ALA A 16 -12.90 7.99 13.68
CA ALA A 16 -13.62 8.62 12.58
C ALA A 16 -13.65 7.59 11.45
N LEU A 17 -14.74 6.83 11.39
CA LEU A 17 -14.99 5.93 10.28
C LEU A 17 -15.13 6.79 9.03
N VAL A 18 -14.18 6.67 8.12
CA VAL A 18 -14.24 7.31 6.80
C VAL A 18 -15.23 6.50 5.98
N ALA A 19 -16.50 6.79 6.12
CA ALA A 19 -17.55 6.10 5.38
C ALA A 19 -17.51 6.47 3.91
N ALA A 20 -17.66 5.48 3.03
CA ALA A 20 -17.93 5.75 1.62
C ALA A 20 -19.23 6.58 1.50
N PRO A 21 -19.29 7.52 0.55
CA PRO A 21 -20.51 8.27 0.32
C PRO A 21 -21.65 7.32 -0.09
N SER A 22 -22.82 7.50 0.52
CA SER A 22 -23.99 6.69 0.20
C SER A 22 -24.36 6.83 -1.28
N ALA A 23 -24.69 5.73 -1.94
CA ALA A 23 -24.98 5.66 -3.37
C ALA A 23 -26.12 6.60 -3.86
N THR A 24 -26.88 7.19 -2.95
CA THR A 24 -28.03 8.06 -3.26
C THR A 24 -27.78 9.55 -3.06
N SER A 25 -26.66 9.94 -2.46
CA SER A 25 -26.35 11.36 -2.25
C SER A 25 -25.41 11.88 -3.35
N PRO A 26 -25.67 13.09 -3.90
CA PRO A 26 -24.69 13.72 -4.77
C PRO A 26 -23.40 13.96 -3.98
N VAL A 27 -22.28 13.67 -4.61
CA VAL A 27 -20.96 13.98 -4.05
C VAL A 27 -20.75 15.49 -4.17
N SER A 28 -20.31 16.15 -3.10
CA SER A 28 -19.95 17.57 -3.12
C SER A 28 -18.46 17.69 -3.46
N SER A 29 -18.11 18.52 -4.43
CA SER A 29 -16.71 18.64 -4.89
C SER A 29 -15.72 18.94 -3.76
N GLY A 30 -16.00 19.92 -2.92
CA GLY A 30 -15.12 20.26 -1.80
C GLY A 30 -14.94 19.14 -0.77
N ASP A 31 -15.97 18.31 -0.55
CA ASP A 31 -15.88 17.16 0.35
C ASP A 31 -15.17 15.97 -0.34
N TRP A 32 -15.32 15.87 -1.67
CA TRP A 32 -14.70 14.79 -2.43
C TRP A 32 -13.19 14.95 -2.53
N ASP A 33 -12.71 16.12 -2.93
CA ASP A 33 -11.28 16.42 -3.03
C ASP A 33 -10.57 16.24 -1.69
N ALA A 34 -11.21 16.67 -0.60
CA ALA A 34 -10.68 16.54 0.75
C ALA A 34 -10.51 15.08 1.21
N ARG A 35 -11.10 14.10 0.51
CA ARG A 35 -10.92 12.68 0.86
C ARG A 35 -9.49 12.21 0.77
N GLY A 36 -8.69 12.81 -0.10
CA GLY A 36 -7.26 12.53 -0.21
C GLY A 36 -6.48 12.73 1.09
N ASP A 37 -6.97 13.59 1.98
CA ASP A 37 -6.37 13.92 3.27
C ASP A 37 -6.89 13.03 4.42
N LEU A 38 -7.91 12.18 4.17
CA LEU A 38 -8.52 11.34 5.19
C LEU A 38 -7.74 10.05 5.48
N VAL A 39 -6.42 10.11 5.42
CA VAL A 39 -5.56 8.99 5.78
C VAL A 39 -5.50 8.85 7.29
N LEU A 40 -5.81 7.66 7.79
CA LEU A 40 -5.74 7.33 9.20
C LEU A 40 -4.31 7.46 9.74
N SER A 41 -4.17 7.78 11.02
CA SER A 41 -2.87 7.60 11.68
C SER A 41 -2.51 6.11 11.75
N PRO A 42 -1.23 5.71 11.88
CA PRO A 42 -0.86 4.31 12.02
C PRO A 42 -1.61 3.58 13.14
N ALA A 43 -1.86 4.23 14.28
CA ALA A 43 -2.61 3.67 15.41
C ALA A 43 -4.10 3.48 15.08
N ASP A 44 -4.72 4.46 14.42
CA ASP A 44 -6.12 4.35 13.99
C ASP A 44 -6.27 3.32 12.86
N ALA A 45 -5.30 3.24 11.96
CA ALA A 45 -5.26 2.22 10.91
C ALA A 45 -5.17 0.80 11.48
N LEU A 46 -4.36 0.57 12.54
CA LEU A 46 -4.36 -0.71 13.25
C LEU A 46 -5.74 -1.06 13.81
N SER A 47 -6.41 -0.10 14.42
CA SER A 47 -7.76 -0.31 14.98
C SER A 47 -8.79 -0.59 13.88
N ALA A 48 -8.68 0.12 12.75
CA ALA A 48 -9.53 -0.10 11.59
C ALA A 48 -9.29 -1.48 10.96
N LEU A 49 -8.03 -1.90 10.84
CA LEU A 49 -7.64 -3.21 10.31
C LEU A 49 -8.26 -4.37 11.10
N ASP A 50 -8.37 -4.23 12.43
CA ASP A 50 -9.03 -5.22 13.29
C ASP A 50 -10.55 -5.30 13.07
N SER A 51 -11.12 -4.29 12.44
CA SER A 51 -12.57 -4.14 12.23
C SER A 51 -13.00 -4.44 10.79
N LEU A 52 -12.07 -4.73 9.88
CA LEU A 52 -12.40 -5.05 8.49
C LEU A 52 -13.24 -6.34 8.42
N PRO A 53 -14.16 -6.44 7.45
CA PRO A 53 -14.90 -7.66 7.19
C PRO A 53 -13.93 -8.78 6.70
N PRO A 54 -14.38 -10.03 6.74
CA PRO A 54 -13.64 -11.13 6.10
C PRO A 54 -13.42 -10.88 4.61
N ASP A 55 -12.29 -11.39 4.10
CA ASP A 55 -12.03 -11.43 2.65
C ASP A 55 -13.19 -12.12 1.91
N ALA A 56 -13.58 -11.55 0.78
CA ALA A 56 -14.67 -12.03 -0.07
C ALA A 56 -14.15 -12.30 -1.50
N PRO A 57 -13.50 -13.45 -1.73
CA PRO A 57 -12.91 -13.78 -3.03
C PRO A 57 -13.92 -13.70 -4.17
N ALA A 58 -13.47 -13.24 -5.35
CA ALA A 58 -14.34 -13.04 -6.49
C ALA A 58 -15.05 -14.34 -6.91
N ALA A 59 -16.38 -14.24 -7.06
CA ALA A 59 -17.24 -15.33 -7.52
C ALA A 59 -17.82 -15.05 -8.92
N ALA A 60 -17.51 -13.91 -9.53
CA ALA A 60 -17.95 -13.53 -10.88
C ALA A 60 -16.75 -13.43 -11.81
N SER A 61 -16.98 -13.62 -13.11
CA SER A 61 -15.95 -13.48 -14.13
C SER A 61 -15.65 -12.02 -14.41
N TRP A 62 -14.37 -11.67 -14.49
CA TRP A 62 -13.93 -10.31 -14.82
C TRP A 62 -14.41 -9.89 -16.22
N SER A 63 -14.32 -10.77 -17.23
CA SER A 63 -14.71 -10.42 -18.59
C SER A 63 -16.22 -10.38 -18.79
N GLU A 64 -17.01 -11.19 -18.05
CA GLU A 64 -18.47 -11.14 -18.11
C GLU A 64 -19.03 -9.78 -17.70
N GLY A 65 -18.35 -9.07 -16.80
CA GLY A 65 -18.69 -7.70 -16.42
C GLY A 65 -18.18 -6.63 -17.38
N GLY A 66 -17.47 -6.97 -18.45
CA GLY A 66 -16.88 -6.01 -19.40
C GLY A 66 -15.50 -5.52 -18.98
N ALA A 67 -14.75 -6.32 -18.25
CA ALA A 67 -13.41 -6.02 -17.75
C ALA A 67 -13.38 -4.73 -16.90
N ARG A 68 -12.26 -3.98 -16.90
CA ARG A 68 -12.07 -2.81 -16.04
C ARG A 68 -13.20 -1.78 -16.19
N THR A 69 -13.50 -1.37 -17.40
CA THR A 69 -14.51 -0.34 -17.67
C THR A 69 -15.93 -0.81 -17.33
N GLY A 70 -16.21 -2.09 -17.59
CA GLY A 70 -17.52 -2.65 -17.27
C GLY A 70 -17.76 -2.78 -15.75
N TRP A 71 -16.71 -3.01 -14.97
CA TRP A 71 -16.81 -3.12 -13.51
C TRP A 71 -16.71 -1.78 -12.81
N PHE A 72 -15.78 -0.90 -13.22
CA PHE A 72 -15.44 0.30 -12.47
C PHE A 72 -15.81 1.61 -13.19
N GLY A 73 -16.50 1.53 -14.32
CA GLY A 73 -16.88 2.69 -15.12
C GLY A 73 -15.74 3.23 -15.98
N GLU A 74 -16.01 4.37 -16.63
CA GLU A 74 -15.00 5.05 -17.46
C GLU A 74 -13.83 5.54 -16.59
N ALA A 75 -12.65 5.55 -17.20
CA ALA A 75 -11.45 6.02 -16.51
C ALA A 75 -11.51 7.54 -16.32
N TRP A 76 -11.19 7.99 -15.11
CA TRP A 76 -11.06 9.41 -14.77
C TRP A 76 -12.37 10.19 -14.88
N GLU A 77 -13.47 9.54 -14.48
CA GLU A 77 -14.79 10.17 -14.43
C GLU A 77 -14.78 11.40 -13.52
N ASP A 78 -15.47 12.47 -13.95
CA ASP A 78 -15.81 13.60 -13.10
C ASP A 78 -16.99 13.17 -12.19
N VAL A 79 -16.66 12.63 -11.01
CA VAL A 79 -17.68 12.02 -10.12
C VAL A 79 -18.39 13.01 -9.22
N ASP A 80 -17.82 14.20 -9.01
CA ASP A 80 -18.36 15.27 -8.17
C ASP A 80 -18.99 16.41 -8.97
N GLY A 81 -18.80 16.40 -10.29
CA GLY A 81 -19.47 17.31 -11.23
C GLY A 81 -18.88 18.71 -11.25
N ASP A 82 -17.62 18.88 -10.87
CA ASP A 82 -16.96 20.18 -10.86
C ASP A 82 -16.40 20.59 -12.23
N GLY A 83 -16.40 19.67 -13.20
CA GLY A 83 -15.94 19.87 -14.58
C GLY A 83 -14.48 19.46 -14.80
N CYS A 84 -13.83 18.84 -13.80
CA CYS A 84 -12.52 18.27 -13.94
C CYS A 84 -12.57 16.75 -14.07
N ASP A 85 -11.67 16.17 -14.84
CA ASP A 85 -11.44 14.74 -14.76
C ASP A 85 -10.52 14.42 -13.57
N THR A 86 -10.82 13.32 -12.89
CA THR A 86 -10.09 12.89 -11.69
C THR A 86 -8.57 12.80 -11.89
N ARG A 87 -8.10 12.45 -13.10
CA ARG A 87 -6.66 12.40 -13.35
C ARG A 87 -6.00 13.78 -13.24
N ASN A 88 -6.62 14.82 -13.78
CA ASN A 88 -6.08 16.17 -13.70
C ASN A 88 -6.15 16.71 -12.27
N GLU A 89 -7.19 16.38 -11.51
CA GLU A 89 -7.28 16.73 -10.08
C GLU A 89 -6.14 16.13 -9.28
N ILE A 90 -5.89 14.83 -9.42
CA ILE A 90 -4.79 14.16 -8.72
C ILE A 90 -3.43 14.70 -9.15
N LEU A 91 -3.21 14.98 -10.45
CA LEU A 91 -1.97 15.60 -10.89
C LEU A 91 -1.82 17.02 -10.32
N ALA A 92 -2.90 17.80 -10.29
CA ALA A 92 -2.88 19.16 -9.71
C ALA A 92 -2.61 19.15 -8.20
N ARG A 93 -3.11 18.13 -7.48
CA ARG A 93 -2.90 17.95 -6.04
C ARG A 93 -1.46 17.54 -5.71
N ASP A 94 -0.89 16.59 -6.47
CA ASP A 94 0.33 15.88 -6.10
C ASP A 94 1.60 16.49 -6.72
N LEU A 95 1.48 17.31 -7.79
CA LEU A 95 2.62 17.97 -8.40
C LEU A 95 2.81 19.38 -7.85
N THR A 96 4.06 19.83 -7.83
CA THR A 96 4.44 21.23 -7.64
C THR A 96 4.77 21.87 -8.98
N ASP A 97 4.84 23.21 -9.03
CA ASP A 97 5.15 23.98 -10.25
C ASP A 97 4.28 23.59 -11.45
N VAL A 98 2.98 23.41 -11.18
CA VAL A 98 2.01 22.92 -12.16
C VAL A 98 1.75 24.00 -13.21
N ASP A 99 1.88 23.59 -14.48
CA ASP A 99 1.41 24.36 -15.63
C ASP A 99 0.22 23.61 -16.28
N TYR A 100 -0.92 24.30 -16.39
CA TYR A 100 -2.12 23.73 -16.96
C TYR A 100 -2.88 24.72 -17.84
N SER A 101 -3.53 24.18 -18.89
CA SER A 101 -4.41 24.96 -19.73
C SER A 101 -5.85 24.85 -19.27
N ARG A 102 -6.59 25.91 -19.50
CA ARG A 102 -8.06 25.90 -19.38
C ARG A 102 -8.68 25.95 -20.76
N ALA A 103 -9.97 25.59 -20.87
CA ALA A 103 -10.69 25.70 -22.12
C ALA A 103 -10.57 27.15 -22.72
N GLU A 104 -10.53 27.21 -24.03
CA GLU A 104 -10.50 28.47 -24.74
C GLU A 104 -11.71 29.34 -24.33
N GLY A 105 -11.44 30.49 -23.73
CA GLY A 105 -12.46 31.46 -23.30
C GLY A 105 -12.50 31.75 -21.81
N VAL A 106 -11.90 30.93 -20.97
CA VAL A 106 -11.74 31.23 -19.55
C VAL A 106 -10.45 32.02 -19.33
N GLN A 107 -10.56 33.33 -19.35
CA GLN A 107 -9.46 34.24 -19.00
C GLN A 107 -9.32 34.28 -17.48
N ASP A 108 -8.59 33.36 -16.89
CA ASP A 108 -8.07 33.59 -15.57
C ASP A 108 -6.64 34.12 -15.67
N ARG A 109 -6.46 35.34 -15.17
CA ARG A 109 -5.15 35.98 -15.12
C ARG A 109 -4.43 35.53 -13.89
N GLY A 110 -3.60 34.50 -14.05
CA GLY A 110 -2.42 34.27 -13.25
C GLY A 110 -2.51 34.68 -11.79
N GLN A 111 -3.12 33.85 -10.97
CA GLN A 111 -2.74 33.75 -9.58
C GLN A 111 -2.64 32.27 -9.28
N GLY A 112 -1.50 31.88 -8.79
CA GLY A 112 -1.23 30.51 -8.43
C GLY A 112 -2.38 29.92 -7.64
N VAL A 113 -2.81 28.75 -8.03
CA VAL A 113 -3.84 27.99 -7.35
C VAL A 113 -3.27 27.54 -6.01
N GLY A 114 -3.38 28.45 -5.06
CA GLY A 114 -3.37 28.12 -3.65
C GLY A 114 -4.79 28.25 -3.16
N GLN A 115 -5.38 27.17 -2.75
CA GLN A 115 -6.56 27.11 -1.91
C GLN A 115 -7.91 27.55 -2.51
N GLY A 116 -8.78 26.58 -2.74
CA GLY A 116 -10.17 26.77 -3.11
C GLY A 116 -10.35 26.88 -4.62
N ALA A 117 -9.84 25.95 -5.36
CA ALA A 117 -10.14 25.83 -6.77
C ALA A 117 -11.60 25.43 -6.95
N SER A 118 -12.45 26.40 -6.94
CA SER A 118 -13.71 26.28 -7.64
C SER A 118 -13.40 25.87 -9.06
N SER A 119 -13.93 24.75 -9.47
CA SER A 119 -14.07 24.30 -10.83
C SER A 119 -12.84 24.51 -11.71
N CYS A 120 -12.23 23.46 -12.15
CA CYS A 120 -11.28 23.54 -13.24
C CYS A 120 -11.92 23.02 -14.55
N PRO A 121 -13.03 23.59 -15.01
CA PRO A 121 -13.65 23.12 -16.24
C PRO A 121 -12.58 23.07 -17.32
N ASP A 122 -12.35 21.89 -17.87
CA ASP A 122 -11.38 21.64 -18.92
C ASP A 122 -9.89 21.94 -18.57
N ALA A 123 -9.53 22.03 -17.30
CA ALA A 123 -8.13 22.16 -16.92
C ALA A 123 -7.35 20.89 -17.24
N THR A 124 -6.26 21.05 -17.97
CA THR A 124 -5.36 19.96 -18.32
C THR A 124 -3.98 20.27 -17.77
N VAL A 125 -3.47 19.41 -16.88
CA VAL A 125 -2.11 19.53 -16.38
C VAL A 125 -1.14 19.12 -17.49
N TRP A 126 -0.29 20.06 -17.93
CA TRP A 126 0.70 19.85 -18.99
C TRP A 126 2.09 19.56 -18.45
N PHE A 127 2.49 20.23 -17.39
CA PHE A 127 3.80 20.10 -16.76
C PHE A 127 3.66 20.17 -15.26
N GLY A 128 4.65 19.66 -14.56
CA GLY A 128 4.78 19.77 -13.12
C GLY A 128 5.96 18.95 -12.61
N THR A 129 6.24 19.05 -11.33
CA THR A 129 7.28 18.30 -10.65
C THR A 129 6.67 17.42 -9.58
N LEU A 130 6.85 16.12 -9.70
CA LEU A 130 6.44 15.15 -8.69
C LEU A 130 7.58 14.88 -7.72
N ARG A 131 7.30 15.01 -6.43
CA ARG A 131 8.06 14.34 -5.39
C ARG A 131 7.44 12.96 -5.18
N ASP A 132 7.95 11.96 -5.89
CA ASP A 132 7.34 10.64 -5.91
C ASP A 132 7.36 9.97 -4.52
N PRO A 133 6.18 9.60 -3.96
CA PRO A 133 6.13 8.97 -2.65
C PRO A 133 6.69 7.54 -2.65
N TYR A 134 6.64 6.83 -3.78
CA TYR A 134 7.04 5.42 -3.83
C TYR A 134 8.54 5.23 -3.88
N THR A 135 9.26 6.10 -4.55
CA THR A 135 10.73 5.99 -4.73
C THR A 135 11.52 7.09 -4.03
N GLY A 136 10.86 8.11 -3.49
CA GLY A 136 11.50 9.31 -2.94
C GLY A 136 12.16 10.20 -4.01
N SER A 137 12.02 9.85 -5.30
CA SER A 137 12.63 10.56 -6.41
C SER A 137 11.88 11.84 -6.77
N THR A 138 12.55 12.77 -7.44
CA THR A 138 11.92 13.94 -8.05
C THR A 138 11.80 13.70 -9.54
N ILE A 139 10.58 13.77 -10.08
CA ILE A 139 10.28 13.43 -11.46
C ILE A 139 9.63 14.66 -12.14
N ALA A 140 10.19 15.09 -13.28
CA ALA A 140 9.54 16.08 -14.10
C ALA A 140 8.42 15.43 -14.92
N PHE A 141 7.19 15.86 -14.70
CA PHE A 141 6.04 15.45 -15.51
C PHE A 141 5.91 16.34 -16.75
N GLN A 142 5.72 15.70 -17.87
CA GLN A 142 5.33 16.35 -19.13
C GLN A 142 4.26 15.51 -19.80
N ARG A 143 3.08 16.11 -20.04
CA ARG A 143 2.01 15.44 -20.77
C ARG A 143 2.40 15.27 -22.23
N GLY A 144 2.25 14.06 -22.74
CA GLY A 144 2.56 13.76 -24.13
C GLY A 144 2.73 12.27 -24.39
N LYS A 145 2.76 11.89 -25.66
CA LYS A 145 3.02 10.52 -26.07
C LYS A 145 4.46 10.13 -25.73
N GLY A 146 4.64 9.10 -24.92
CA GLY A 146 5.96 8.61 -24.48
C GLY A 146 6.59 9.42 -23.35
N THR A 147 5.92 10.46 -22.84
CA THR A 147 6.39 11.26 -21.69
C THR A 147 5.45 11.17 -20.50
N SER A 148 4.14 11.08 -20.72
CA SER A 148 3.12 10.96 -19.66
C SER A 148 3.29 9.71 -18.80
N GLU A 149 3.95 8.70 -19.30
CA GLU A 149 4.16 7.41 -18.59
C GLU A 149 5.19 7.52 -17.46
N ALA A 150 5.99 8.60 -17.41
CA ALA A 150 6.93 8.85 -16.33
C ALA A 150 6.22 9.05 -14.97
N VAL A 151 5.04 9.67 -15.00
CA VAL A 151 4.16 9.83 -13.84
C VAL A 151 2.80 9.24 -14.17
N GLN A 152 2.38 8.27 -13.37
CA GLN A 152 1.08 7.62 -13.50
C GLN A 152 0.23 7.90 -12.27
N ILE A 153 -1.10 7.82 -12.42
CA ILE A 153 -2.00 7.81 -11.27
C ILE A 153 -2.22 6.34 -10.90
N ASP A 154 -1.76 6.00 -9.72
CA ASP A 154 -1.94 4.67 -9.14
C ASP A 154 -3.19 4.62 -8.27
N HIS A 155 -3.84 3.46 -8.28
CA HIS A 155 -4.79 3.08 -7.26
C HIS A 155 -4.04 2.37 -6.14
N VAL A 156 -3.98 2.97 -4.94
CA VAL A 156 -3.27 2.39 -3.78
C VAL A 156 -3.75 0.97 -3.52
N ILE A 157 -5.06 0.75 -3.53
CA ILE A 157 -5.63 -0.59 -3.70
C ILE A 157 -6.00 -0.76 -5.17
N PRO A 158 -5.26 -1.62 -5.92
CA PRO A 158 -5.49 -1.79 -7.35
C PRO A 158 -6.90 -2.26 -7.67
N LEU A 159 -7.45 -1.83 -8.81
CA LEU A 159 -8.82 -2.21 -9.19
C LEU A 159 -9.01 -3.73 -9.33
N ASN A 160 -7.99 -4.43 -9.84
CA ASN A 160 -8.03 -5.88 -9.94
C ASN A 160 -7.99 -6.55 -8.55
N TYR A 161 -7.24 -5.97 -7.61
CA TYR A 161 -7.22 -6.42 -6.23
C TYR A 161 -8.59 -6.18 -5.56
N LEU A 162 -9.16 -4.97 -5.70
CA LEU A 162 -10.51 -4.66 -5.21
C LEU A 162 -11.53 -5.69 -5.72
N TYR A 163 -11.50 -5.95 -7.04
CA TYR A 163 -12.40 -6.93 -7.65
C TYR A 163 -12.21 -8.32 -7.04
N ALA A 164 -10.95 -8.78 -6.96
CA ALA A 164 -10.62 -10.12 -6.46
C ALA A 164 -11.06 -10.34 -5.00
N HIS A 165 -11.18 -9.28 -4.19
CA HIS A 165 -11.40 -9.35 -2.75
C HIS A 165 -12.73 -8.74 -2.27
N GLY A 166 -13.70 -8.48 -3.15
CA GLY A 166 -15.05 -8.11 -2.72
C GLY A 166 -15.78 -7.13 -3.60
N ALA A 167 -15.10 -6.25 -4.34
CA ALA A 167 -15.77 -5.23 -5.15
C ALA A 167 -16.65 -5.80 -6.27
N TRP A 168 -16.46 -7.04 -6.66
CA TRP A 168 -17.35 -7.75 -7.60
C TRP A 168 -18.80 -7.79 -7.12
N ALA A 169 -19.05 -7.76 -5.81
CA ALA A 169 -20.36 -7.80 -5.20
C ALA A 169 -20.96 -6.40 -4.92
N TRP A 170 -20.19 -5.32 -5.09
CA TRP A 170 -20.64 -3.96 -4.85
C TRP A 170 -21.57 -3.48 -5.98
N ASP A 171 -22.33 -2.43 -5.73
CA ASP A 171 -23.08 -1.74 -6.79
C ASP A 171 -22.13 -0.92 -7.70
N ASP A 172 -22.63 -0.57 -8.89
CA ASP A 172 -21.84 0.14 -9.91
C ASP A 172 -21.35 1.50 -9.40
N ARG A 173 -22.17 2.19 -8.60
CA ARG A 173 -21.82 3.51 -8.06
C ARG A 173 -20.66 3.40 -7.08
N THR A 174 -20.68 2.44 -6.18
CA THR A 174 -19.60 2.20 -5.22
C THR A 174 -18.29 1.86 -5.92
N ARG A 175 -18.35 1.02 -6.97
CA ARG A 175 -17.18 0.70 -7.79
C ARG A 175 -16.63 1.91 -8.53
N LEU A 176 -17.49 2.73 -9.13
CA LEU A 176 -17.09 3.97 -9.78
C LEU A 176 -16.42 4.94 -8.79
N LEU A 177 -17.00 5.08 -7.60
CA LEU A 177 -16.44 5.97 -6.57
C LEU A 177 -15.04 5.53 -6.14
N VAL A 178 -14.82 4.28 -5.77
CA VAL A 178 -13.49 3.81 -5.33
C VAL A 178 -12.42 3.93 -6.42
N ALA A 179 -12.83 3.82 -7.69
CA ALA A 179 -11.92 3.98 -8.83
C ALA A 179 -11.51 5.44 -9.08
N ASN A 180 -12.25 6.39 -8.55
CA ASN A 180 -12.00 7.83 -8.71
C ASN A 180 -11.79 8.53 -7.36
N ASP A 181 -11.72 7.79 -6.24
CA ASP A 181 -11.56 8.37 -4.90
C ASP A 181 -10.16 8.95 -4.69
N PRO A 182 -10.02 10.26 -4.38
CA PRO A 182 -8.76 10.87 -4.03
C PRO A 182 -8.00 10.16 -2.89
N LEU A 183 -8.72 9.46 -1.99
CA LEU A 183 -8.10 8.62 -0.97
C LEU A 183 -7.37 7.40 -1.56
N ASN A 184 -7.89 6.83 -2.65
CA ASN A 184 -7.31 5.66 -3.32
C ASN A 184 -6.31 6.02 -4.42
N LEU A 185 -6.16 7.29 -4.76
CA LEU A 185 -5.38 7.73 -5.92
C LEU A 185 -4.14 8.53 -5.51
N LEU A 186 -3.01 8.23 -6.16
CA LEU A 186 -1.73 8.95 -6.02
C LEU A 186 -1.03 9.10 -7.37
N ALA A 187 -0.43 10.28 -7.61
CA ALA A 187 0.55 10.42 -8.66
C ALA A 187 1.88 9.79 -8.20
N VAL A 188 2.44 8.88 -9.00
CA VAL A 188 3.62 8.09 -8.64
C VAL A 188 4.53 7.84 -9.83
N ASP A 189 5.76 7.37 -9.57
CA ASP A 189 6.67 6.85 -10.58
C ASP A 189 6.01 5.75 -11.41
N GLY A 190 6.00 5.92 -12.73
CA GLY A 190 5.32 5.00 -13.62
C GLY A 190 5.89 3.59 -13.63
N LYS A 191 7.21 3.45 -13.37
CA LYS A 191 7.84 2.13 -13.27
C LYS A 191 7.46 1.45 -11.95
N ALA A 192 7.50 2.16 -10.84
CA ALA A 192 7.09 1.63 -9.53
C ALA A 192 5.63 1.17 -9.57
N ASN A 193 4.74 1.93 -10.23
CA ASN A 193 3.36 1.53 -10.43
C ASN A 193 3.23 0.25 -11.27
N GLN A 194 4.00 0.14 -12.36
CA GLN A 194 4.01 -1.09 -13.18
C GLN A 194 4.55 -2.29 -12.39
N ASP A 195 5.58 -2.11 -11.57
CA ASP A 195 6.15 -3.16 -10.71
C ASP A 195 5.14 -3.60 -9.63
N LYS A 196 4.36 -2.66 -9.08
CA LYS A 196 3.26 -2.94 -8.15
C LYS A 196 2.14 -3.75 -8.80
N SER A 197 1.77 -3.38 -10.02
CA SER A 197 0.70 -4.06 -10.76
C SER A 197 -0.59 -4.19 -9.94
N ALA A 198 -1.15 -5.39 -9.82
CA ALA A 198 -2.36 -5.68 -9.05
C ALA A 198 -2.08 -6.14 -7.62
N CYS A 199 -0.83 -6.06 -7.14
CA CYS A 199 -0.45 -6.62 -5.85
C CYS A 199 -0.94 -5.78 -4.67
N GLY A 200 -1.35 -6.48 -3.61
CA GLY A 200 -1.43 -5.98 -2.25
C GLY A 200 -0.08 -6.11 -1.53
N PRO A 201 -0.05 -5.88 -0.20
CA PRO A 201 1.18 -5.90 0.59
C PRO A 201 1.90 -7.25 0.64
N ALA A 202 1.18 -8.37 0.60
CA ALA A 202 1.74 -9.73 0.70
C ALA A 202 1.13 -10.72 -0.29
N THR A 203 0.14 -10.30 -1.08
CA THR A 203 -0.54 -11.14 -2.07
C THR A 203 -0.64 -10.42 -3.40
N CYS A 204 -0.67 -11.19 -4.47
CA CYS A 204 -1.00 -10.65 -5.79
C CYS A 204 -2.10 -11.52 -6.39
N PRO A 205 -3.18 -10.94 -6.92
CA PRO A 205 -4.12 -11.71 -7.74
C PRO A 205 -3.35 -12.37 -8.87
N ALA A 206 -3.36 -13.70 -8.90
CA ALA A 206 -2.78 -14.48 -9.97
C ALA A 206 -3.84 -14.72 -11.03
N GLY A 207 -3.45 -14.58 -12.27
CA GLY A 207 -4.35 -14.66 -13.37
C GLY A 207 -4.41 -13.36 -14.15
N SER A 208 -5.21 -13.32 -15.15
CA SER A 208 -5.38 -12.14 -15.98
C SER A 208 -6.84 -11.89 -16.29
N SER A 209 -7.15 -10.67 -16.64
CA SER A 209 -8.44 -10.32 -17.23
C SER A 209 -8.75 -11.11 -18.51
N GLU A 210 -7.73 -11.73 -19.13
CA GLU A 210 -7.89 -12.55 -20.33
C GLU A 210 -8.32 -13.98 -20.01
N THR A 211 -7.96 -14.50 -18.83
CA THR A 211 -8.26 -15.90 -18.44
C THR A 211 -9.46 -16.01 -17.50
N ASP A 212 -9.98 -14.91 -17.01
CA ASP A 212 -11.07 -14.86 -16.00
C ASP A 212 -10.78 -15.62 -14.70
N SER A 213 -9.53 -15.94 -14.47
CA SER A 213 -9.07 -16.71 -13.32
C SER A 213 -8.31 -15.79 -12.38
N TRP A 214 -8.85 -15.60 -11.20
CA TRP A 214 -8.26 -14.79 -10.14
C TRP A 214 -8.00 -15.70 -8.94
N ASP A 215 -6.84 -16.33 -8.93
CA ASP A 215 -6.30 -16.94 -7.72
C ASP A 215 -5.45 -15.92 -6.98
N THR A 216 -5.38 -16.01 -5.67
CA THR A 216 -4.51 -15.17 -4.86
C THR A 216 -3.20 -15.88 -4.62
N GLU A 217 -2.10 -15.37 -5.17
CA GLU A 217 -0.74 -15.83 -4.83
C GLU A 217 -0.31 -15.19 -3.51
N THR A 218 -0.03 -16.01 -2.51
CA THR A 218 0.59 -15.58 -1.25
C THR A 218 2.12 -15.60 -1.38
N GLY A 219 2.80 -14.78 -0.54
CA GLY A 219 4.27 -14.69 -0.56
C GLY A 219 4.83 -13.82 -1.68
N ARG A 220 3.97 -13.23 -2.49
CA ARG A 220 4.29 -12.15 -3.44
C ARG A 220 3.43 -10.96 -3.09
N GLY A 221 4.04 -9.85 -2.81
CA GLY A 221 3.38 -8.59 -2.54
C GLY A 221 4.26 -7.45 -3.02
N TRP A 222 3.77 -6.25 -2.86
CA TRP A 222 4.52 -5.07 -3.23
C TRP A 222 4.47 -4.01 -2.13
N TRP A 223 5.60 -3.39 -1.89
CA TRP A 223 5.78 -2.24 -1.01
C TRP A 223 6.55 -1.15 -1.73
N PRO A 224 6.30 0.14 -1.40
CA PRO A 224 7.13 1.23 -1.90
C PRO A 224 8.61 0.97 -1.62
N PRO A 225 9.49 1.13 -2.64
CA PRO A 225 10.93 0.99 -2.44
C PRO A 225 11.54 2.05 -1.53
N ASP A 226 10.89 3.20 -1.33
CA ASP A 226 11.25 4.17 -0.29
C ASP A 226 10.68 3.70 1.05
N ASP A 227 11.55 3.12 1.89
CA ASP A 227 11.19 2.63 3.21
C ASP A 227 10.52 3.72 4.08
N SER A 228 10.87 4.98 3.89
CA SER A 228 10.30 6.11 4.66
C SER A 228 8.81 6.35 4.36
N TYR A 229 8.30 5.85 3.25
CA TYR A 229 6.89 5.97 2.87
C TYR A 229 6.04 4.77 3.27
N GLN A 230 6.62 3.68 3.73
CA GLN A 230 5.88 2.44 4.02
C GLN A 230 4.80 2.63 5.10
N CYS A 231 5.07 3.43 6.13
CA CYS A 231 4.06 3.78 7.14
C CYS A 231 2.84 4.47 6.53
N ALA A 232 3.07 5.47 5.70
CA ALA A 232 2.00 6.23 5.05
C ALA A 232 1.25 5.37 4.03
N TYR A 233 1.96 4.52 3.28
CA TYR A 233 1.36 3.57 2.35
C TYR A 233 0.44 2.58 3.06
N ALA A 234 0.91 1.94 4.14
CA ALA A 234 0.12 1.00 4.94
C ALA A 234 -1.13 1.66 5.53
N ALA A 235 -0.96 2.86 6.11
CA ALA A 235 -2.07 3.62 6.68
C ALA A 235 -3.10 3.99 5.61
N ARG A 236 -2.66 4.45 4.43
CA ARG A 236 -3.56 4.78 3.31
C ARG A 236 -4.26 3.53 2.76
N PHE A 237 -3.56 2.42 2.60
CA PHE A 237 -4.15 1.16 2.16
C PHE A 237 -5.30 0.73 3.08
N VAL A 238 -5.08 0.74 4.40
CA VAL A 238 -6.11 0.42 5.39
C VAL A 238 -7.23 1.47 5.41
N SER A 239 -6.91 2.75 5.20
CA SER A 239 -7.92 3.81 5.13
C SER A 239 -8.92 3.58 3.99
N VAL A 240 -8.42 3.21 2.81
CA VAL A 240 -9.27 2.85 1.66
C VAL A 240 -10.07 1.59 1.97
N ALA A 241 -9.43 0.53 2.46
CA ALA A 241 -10.12 -0.72 2.79
C ALA A 241 -11.24 -0.49 3.81
N SER A 242 -10.98 0.33 4.84
CA SER A 242 -11.98 0.69 5.87
C SER A 242 -13.11 1.54 5.31
N ALA A 243 -12.79 2.53 4.44
CA ALA A 243 -13.81 3.41 3.86
C ALA A 243 -14.82 2.68 2.98
N TYR A 244 -14.41 1.59 2.37
CA TYR A 244 -15.23 0.79 1.47
C TYR A 244 -15.62 -0.58 2.04
N GLU A 245 -15.36 -0.83 3.32
CA GLU A 245 -15.64 -2.11 3.99
C GLU A 245 -15.08 -3.31 3.21
N LEU A 246 -13.87 -3.16 2.66
CA LEU A 246 -13.20 -4.21 1.89
C LEU A 246 -12.54 -5.20 2.83
N GLY A 247 -12.87 -6.47 2.70
CA GLY A 247 -12.11 -7.55 3.33
C GLY A 247 -10.74 -7.76 2.67
N LEU A 248 -9.75 -8.17 3.44
CA LEU A 248 -8.40 -8.42 2.95
C LEU A 248 -7.97 -9.87 3.21
N PRO A 249 -7.16 -10.48 2.34
CA PRO A 249 -6.49 -11.74 2.63
C PRO A 249 -5.69 -11.67 3.92
N GLN A 250 -5.66 -12.75 4.70
CA GLN A 250 -4.98 -12.79 5.99
C GLN A 250 -3.50 -12.41 5.88
N ALA A 251 -2.82 -12.81 4.79
CA ALA A 251 -1.42 -12.47 4.59
C ALA A 251 -1.19 -10.96 4.44
N ASP A 252 -2.09 -10.24 3.76
CA ASP A 252 -2.04 -8.79 3.65
C ASP A 252 -2.35 -8.11 5.00
N VAL A 253 -3.33 -8.63 5.74
CA VAL A 253 -3.63 -8.16 7.11
C VAL A 253 -2.41 -8.29 8.01
N ASP A 254 -1.72 -9.44 7.98
CA ASP A 254 -0.54 -9.68 8.80
C ASP A 254 0.63 -8.76 8.41
N ALA A 255 0.86 -8.54 7.12
CA ALA A 255 1.89 -7.64 6.62
C ALA A 255 1.61 -6.17 6.99
N LEU A 256 0.37 -5.70 6.79
CA LEU A 256 -0.05 -4.35 7.18
C LEU A 256 0.06 -4.14 8.70
N ARG A 257 -0.35 -5.13 9.48
CA ARG A 257 -0.25 -5.09 10.94
C ARG A 257 1.18 -4.98 11.42
N ALA A 258 2.10 -5.73 10.84
CA ALA A 258 3.51 -5.68 11.20
C ALA A 258 4.08 -4.27 10.99
N VAL A 259 3.90 -3.70 9.81
CA VAL A 259 4.36 -2.35 9.47
C VAL A 259 3.68 -1.30 10.34
N LEU A 260 2.36 -1.30 10.45
CA LEU A 260 1.62 -0.30 11.24
C LEU A 260 1.94 -0.36 12.73
N SER A 261 2.24 -1.54 13.27
CA SER A 261 2.65 -1.67 14.68
C SER A 261 3.99 -1.02 14.94
N ASP A 262 4.96 -1.17 14.03
CA ASP A 262 6.24 -0.48 14.11
C ASP A 262 6.05 1.04 13.98
N CYS A 263 5.29 1.49 13.00
CA CYS A 263 4.99 2.90 12.78
C CYS A 263 4.31 3.56 13.99
N ALA A 264 3.34 2.88 14.61
CA ALA A 264 2.63 3.39 15.79
C ALA A 264 3.55 3.47 17.03
N ALA A 265 4.61 2.67 17.07
CA ALA A 265 5.66 2.71 18.08
C ALA A 265 6.73 3.80 17.80
N GLY A 266 6.64 4.53 16.69
CA GLY A 266 7.59 5.56 16.28
C GLY A 266 8.69 5.06 15.35
N GLY A 267 8.53 3.88 14.76
CA GLY A 267 9.37 3.33 13.69
C GLY A 267 9.03 3.95 12.32
N ASP A 268 9.81 3.60 11.33
CA ASP A 268 9.62 4.02 9.93
C ASP A 268 8.87 2.97 9.08
N GLY A 269 8.50 1.84 9.67
CA GLY A 269 7.82 0.74 9.00
C GLY A 269 8.75 -0.14 8.16
N ALA A 270 10.03 0.22 8.05
CA ALA A 270 11.00 -0.56 7.30
C ALA A 270 11.16 -1.96 7.93
N PRO A 271 11.08 -3.05 7.14
CA PRO A 271 11.25 -4.38 7.67
C PRO A 271 12.63 -4.53 8.32
N SER A 272 12.68 -5.10 9.51
CA SER A 272 13.94 -5.33 10.19
C SER A 272 14.89 -6.18 9.32
N ALA A 273 16.20 -6.02 9.50
CA ALA A 273 17.18 -6.82 8.76
C ALA A 273 16.94 -8.34 8.94
N LEU A 274 16.35 -8.74 10.07
CA LEU A 274 16.00 -10.12 10.35
C LEU A 274 14.78 -10.57 9.54
N GLU A 275 13.75 -9.74 9.42
CA GLU A 275 12.54 -10.03 8.61
C GLU A 275 12.87 -10.07 7.12
N ARG A 276 13.74 -9.17 6.63
CA ARG A 276 14.25 -9.23 5.25
C ARG A 276 14.94 -10.57 4.95
N VAL A 277 15.75 -11.07 5.88
CA VAL A 277 16.44 -12.37 5.73
C VAL A 277 15.46 -13.54 5.81
N THR A 278 14.48 -13.50 6.73
CA THR A 278 13.48 -14.57 6.85
C THR A 278 12.46 -14.53 5.72
N GLY A 279 12.02 -13.37 5.27
CA GLY A 279 11.15 -13.22 4.08
C GLY A 279 11.80 -13.75 2.81
N THR A 280 13.09 -13.43 2.58
CA THR A 280 13.85 -13.99 1.46
C THR A 280 14.07 -15.50 1.61
N ALA A 281 14.24 -16.00 2.85
CA ALA A 281 14.38 -17.44 3.09
C ALA A 281 13.04 -18.18 2.91
N TYR A 282 11.91 -17.57 3.24
CA TYR A 282 10.58 -18.16 3.04
C TYR A 282 10.21 -18.23 1.55
N SER A 283 10.43 -17.15 0.80
CA SER A 283 10.18 -17.13 -0.65
C SER A 283 11.08 -18.11 -1.41
N THR A 284 12.33 -18.26 -0.98
CA THR A 284 13.24 -19.28 -1.55
C THR A 284 12.86 -20.71 -1.13
N ALA A 285 12.33 -20.92 0.07
CA ALA A 285 11.89 -22.25 0.52
C ALA A 285 10.65 -22.75 -0.25
N GLU A 286 9.70 -21.89 -0.57
CA GLU A 286 8.52 -22.26 -1.36
C GLU A 286 8.86 -22.50 -2.84
N ALA A 287 9.69 -21.66 -3.45
CA ALA A 287 10.20 -21.90 -4.81
C ALA A 287 10.97 -23.23 -4.95
N LEU A 288 11.52 -23.73 -3.83
CA LEU A 288 12.27 -25.01 -3.77
C LEU A 288 11.37 -26.24 -3.63
N HIS A 289 10.08 -26.08 -3.27
CA HIS A 289 9.18 -27.24 -3.04
C HIS A 289 8.83 -27.99 -4.32
N GLY A 290 8.96 -27.36 -5.48
CA GLY A 290 8.62 -27.96 -6.78
C GLY A 290 9.75 -28.67 -7.52
N ASN A 291 11.03 -28.50 -7.14
CA ASN A 291 12.15 -29.08 -7.90
C ASN A 291 13.11 -29.90 -7.02
N PRO A 292 13.26 -31.24 -7.30
CA PRO A 292 14.05 -32.13 -6.47
C PRO A 292 15.56 -31.79 -6.41
N VAL A 293 16.10 -31.09 -7.42
CA VAL A 293 17.50 -30.67 -7.46
C VAL A 293 17.78 -29.59 -6.41
N TYR A 294 16.86 -28.67 -6.24
CA TYR A 294 17.01 -27.60 -5.25
C TYR A 294 16.81 -28.09 -3.80
N ARG A 295 15.99 -29.12 -3.58
CA ARG A 295 15.88 -29.77 -2.24
C ARG A 295 17.23 -30.33 -1.75
N LEU A 296 18.02 -30.87 -2.67
CA LEU A 296 19.36 -31.40 -2.34
C LEU A 296 20.34 -30.28 -1.98
N VAL A 297 20.31 -29.17 -2.70
CA VAL A 297 21.20 -27.99 -2.47
C VAL A 297 20.85 -27.32 -1.14
N ALA A 298 19.57 -27.18 -0.80
CA ALA A 298 19.12 -26.61 0.48
C ALA A 298 19.54 -27.50 1.67
N LEU A 299 19.42 -28.82 1.55
CA LEU A 299 19.85 -29.76 2.60
C LEU A 299 21.38 -29.74 2.80
N VAL A 300 22.14 -29.61 1.72
CA VAL A 300 23.61 -29.50 1.80
C VAL A 300 24.00 -28.13 2.42
N GLY A 301 23.31 -27.06 2.07
CA GLY A 301 23.54 -25.72 2.65
C GLY A 301 23.28 -25.67 4.15
N LEU A 302 22.17 -26.25 4.61
CA LEU A 302 21.82 -26.35 6.03
C LEU A 302 22.82 -27.24 6.80
N ALA A 303 23.31 -28.33 6.20
CA ALA A 303 24.31 -29.19 6.79
C ALA A 303 25.67 -28.46 6.97
N LEU A 304 26.05 -27.61 6.03
CA LEU A 304 27.28 -26.82 6.11
C LEU A 304 27.21 -25.71 7.17
N ILE A 305 26.05 -25.05 7.31
CA ILE A 305 25.81 -24.04 8.36
C ILE A 305 25.81 -24.70 9.74
N GLY A 306 25.13 -25.84 9.89
CA GLY A 306 25.13 -26.63 11.14
C GLY A 306 26.53 -27.10 11.52
N SER A 307 27.33 -27.52 10.55
CA SER A 307 28.72 -27.96 10.77
C SER A 307 29.64 -26.81 11.19
N GLY A 308 29.41 -25.62 10.64
CA GLY A 308 30.17 -24.40 10.99
C GLY A 308 29.90 -23.91 12.41
N LEU A 309 28.67 -23.98 12.87
CA LEU A 309 28.27 -23.66 14.26
C LEU A 309 28.81 -24.69 15.27
N ALA A 310 28.75 -25.98 14.94
CA ALA A 310 29.33 -27.04 15.78
C ALA A 310 30.86 -26.93 15.88
N ALA A 311 31.57 -26.51 14.83
CA ALA A 311 33.00 -26.30 14.84
C ALA A 311 33.41 -25.08 15.71
N ARG A 312 32.62 -24.01 15.70
CA ARG A 312 32.84 -22.82 16.55
C ARG A 312 32.57 -23.14 18.02
N GLY A 313 31.52 -23.91 18.33
CA GLY A 313 31.23 -24.34 19.70
C GLY A 313 32.35 -25.21 20.28
N ARG A 314 32.96 -26.13 19.52
CA ARG A 314 34.09 -26.96 19.97
C ARG A 314 35.38 -26.18 20.18
N ARG A 315 35.63 -25.11 19.39
CA ARG A 315 36.81 -24.23 19.61
C ARG A 315 36.66 -23.39 20.88
N ALA A 316 35.47 -22.94 21.22
CA ALA A 316 35.20 -22.21 22.48
C ALA A 316 35.40 -23.10 23.71
N LEU A 317 34.96 -24.37 23.67
CA LEU A 317 35.15 -25.34 24.78
C LEU A 317 36.60 -25.75 24.94
N SER A 318 37.40 -25.83 23.85
CA SER A 318 38.83 -26.19 23.95
C SER A 318 39.69 -25.04 24.45
N ALA A 319 39.30 -23.80 24.25
CA ALA A 319 40.00 -22.63 24.78
C ALA A 319 39.79 -22.48 26.30
N GLY A 320 38.59 -22.80 26.79
CA GLY A 320 38.28 -22.80 28.25
C GLY A 320 39.06 -23.83 29.06
N HIS A 321 39.41 -24.99 28.47
CA HIS A 321 40.16 -26.04 29.16
C HIS A 321 41.68 -25.78 29.24
N ARG A 322 42.24 -24.89 28.42
CA ARG A 322 43.69 -24.53 28.51
C ARG A 322 43.98 -23.42 29.51
N ALA A 323 43.01 -22.62 29.91
CA ALA A 323 43.19 -21.54 30.89
C ALA A 323 43.19 -22.01 32.33
N GLY A 324 42.69 -23.22 32.62
CA GLY A 324 42.62 -23.78 33.96
C GLY A 324 43.87 -24.55 34.47
N ARG A 325 44.94 -24.68 33.67
CA ARG A 325 46.10 -25.54 34.02
C ARG A 325 47.41 -24.84 34.32
N SER A 326 47.47 -23.51 34.32
CA SER A 326 48.72 -22.74 34.57
C SER A 326 48.81 -22.05 35.93
N GLY A 327 47.97 -22.41 36.89
CA GLY A 327 47.88 -21.73 38.18
C GLY A 327 48.26 -22.56 39.43
N MET A 328 49.18 -23.51 39.35
CA MET A 328 49.65 -24.20 40.59
C MET A 328 51.07 -24.72 40.44
N SER A 329 52.09 -23.89 40.65
CA SER A 329 53.41 -24.25 41.15
C SER A 329 54.26 -23.00 41.36
N ARG A 330 54.40 -22.56 42.61
CA ARG A 330 55.64 -22.08 43.23
C ARG A 330 55.32 -21.33 44.53
N ARG A 331 55.39 -22.04 45.62
CA ARG A 331 55.95 -21.53 46.88
C ARG A 331 56.72 -22.69 47.52
N ARG A 332 58.02 -22.55 47.46
CA ARG A 332 58.98 -22.72 48.54
C ARG A 332 60.15 -21.83 48.21
#